data_3a4b79f399c17d0e7813458958ebfd01
#
_entry.id   3a4b79f399c17d0e7813458958ebfd01
#
_cell.length_a   1.000
_cell.length_b   1.000
_cell.length_c   1.000
_cell.angle_alpha   90.00
_cell.angle_beta   90.00
_cell.angle_gamma   90.00
#
_symmetry.space_group_name_H-M   'P 1'
#
loop_
_entity.id
_entity.type
_entity.pdbx_description
1 polymer ?
#
loop_
_entity_poly.entity_id
_entity_poly.type
_entity_poly.pdbx_seq_one_letter_code
_entity_poly.pdbx_strand_id
1 'polypeptide(L)'
;GCPIKKTFQTGKPCRNVPVFIVRADNKRIPISVTTGLVRNNEGNVIGGVETFRDLSELNKLRREISKKHSLEDIVSKNHHILRLFSILPQVADSHSTVLIEGASGTGKELFARAIHNHSPRREAPFVAVNCGALPDTLIESELFGYQAGAFTDAKRNKPGRFSLAQDGTIFLDEIGDISPAMQ
;
A
#
# COMPACT_ATOMS: atom_id res chain seq x y z
N GLY A 1 -17.93 18.87 18.21
CA GLY A 1 -19.05 19.67 18.69
C GLY A 1 -20.16 19.72 17.65
N CYS A 2 -21.40 20.02 18.04
CA CYS A 2 -22.55 20.06 17.15
C CYS A 2 -22.45 21.29 16.22
N PRO A 3 -22.50 21.14 14.87
CA PRO A 3 -22.34 22.25 13.93
C PRO A 3 -23.36 23.37 14.11
N ILE A 4 -24.63 23.05 14.38
CA ILE A 4 -25.67 24.05 14.57
C ILE A 4 -25.44 24.90 15.83
N LYS A 5 -24.95 24.31 16.94
CA LYS A 5 -24.57 25.07 18.14
C LYS A 5 -23.49 26.09 17.85
N LYS A 6 -22.48 25.68 17.06
CA LYS A 6 -21.40 26.60 16.64
C LYS A 6 -21.96 27.77 15.81
N THR A 7 -22.91 27.49 14.91
CA THR A 7 -23.57 28.51 14.09
C THR A 7 -24.36 29.51 14.93
N PHE A 8 -25.09 29.06 15.96
CA PHE A 8 -25.75 29.98 16.91
C PHE A 8 -24.78 30.84 17.71
N GLN A 9 -23.65 30.28 18.14
CA GLN A 9 -22.65 31.01 18.94
C GLN A 9 -21.87 32.03 18.11
N THR A 10 -21.55 31.68 16.85
CA THR A 10 -20.67 32.54 16.03
C THR A 10 -21.42 33.44 15.05
N GLY A 11 -22.70 33.19 14.83
CA GLY A 11 -23.51 33.85 13.81
C GLY A 11 -23.15 33.46 12.38
N LYS A 12 -22.14 32.56 12.19
CA LYS A 12 -21.63 32.17 10.87
C LYS A 12 -22.12 30.78 10.50
N PRO A 13 -22.54 30.56 9.24
CA PRO A 13 -22.96 29.24 8.77
C PRO A 13 -21.75 28.27 8.71
N CYS A 14 -21.97 27.02 9.05
CA CYS A 14 -21.06 25.93 8.74
C CYS A 14 -21.44 25.33 7.40
N ARG A 15 -20.46 25.00 6.54
CA ARG A 15 -20.69 24.41 5.22
C ARG A 15 -19.91 23.13 5.07
N ASN A 16 -20.61 22.07 4.64
CA ASN A 16 -20.03 20.77 4.27
C ASN A 16 -19.11 20.18 5.38
N VAL A 17 -19.50 20.30 6.63
CA VAL A 17 -18.73 19.77 7.75
C VAL A 17 -18.97 18.25 7.85
N PRO A 18 -17.91 17.42 7.70
CA PRO A 18 -18.06 15.97 7.83
C PRO A 18 -18.24 15.59 9.30
N VAL A 19 -19.29 14.83 9.58
CA VAL A 19 -19.58 14.28 10.92
C VAL A 19 -20.14 12.87 10.78
N PHE A 20 -20.16 12.13 11.89
CA PHE A 20 -20.82 10.83 11.96
C PHE A 20 -22.10 10.94 12.80
N ILE A 21 -23.18 10.37 12.31
CA ILE A 21 -24.39 10.12 13.09
C ILE A 21 -24.54 8.64 13.37
N VAL A 22 -25.24 8.31 14.43
CA VAL A 22 -25.57 6.94 14.80
C VAL A 22 -27.04 6.72 14.48
N ARG A 23 -27.34 5.71 13.66
CA ARG A 23 -28.73 5.28 13.37
C ARG A 23 -29.31 4.50 14.54
N ALA A 24 -30.61 4.25 14.48
CA ALA A 24 -31.31 3.44 15.46
C ALA A 24 -30.80 1.98 15.56
N ASP A 25 -30.16 1.48 14.49
CA ASP A 25 -29.51 0.16 14.43
C ASP A 25 -28.05 0.19 14.93
N ASN A 26 -27.62 1.25 15.63
CA ASN A 26 -26.26 1.49 16.13
C ASN A 26 -25.18 1.61 15.04
N LYS A 27 -25.52 1.73 13.78
CA LYS A 27 -24.53 1.95 12.71
C LYS A 27 -24.16 3.42 12.61
N ARG A 28 -22.85 3.66 12.47
CA ARG A 28 -22.31 5.00 12.19
C ARG A 28 -22.41 5.31 10.71
N ILE A 29 -23.06 6.44 10.39
CA ILE A 29 -23.19 6.94 9.02
C ILE A 29 -22.38 8.22 8.88
N PRO A 30 -21.49 8.31 7.89
CA PRO A 30 -20.81 9.56 7.54
C PRO A 30 -21.79 10.50 6.83
N ILE A 31 -21.97 11.70 7.36
CA ILE A 31 -22.77 12.74 6.72
C ILE A 31 -21.99 14.04 6.56
N SER A 32 -22.38 14.85 5.60
CA SER A 32 -21.94 16.24 5.46
C SER A 32 -23.04 17.15 5.93
N VAL A 33 -22.72 18.05 6.85
CA VAL A 33 -23.67 18.96 7.49
C VAL A 33 -23.43 20.38 7.00
N THR A 34 -24.50 21.08 6.67
CA THR A 34 -24.50 22.52 6.41
C THR A 34 -25.54 23.17 7.30
N THR A 35 -25.19 24.27 7.94
CA THR A 35 -26.05 24.96 8.92
C THR A 35 -26.23 26.43 8.53
N GLY A 36 -27.37 27.00 8.89
CA GLY A 36 -27.68 28.41 8.69
C GLY A 36 -28.58 28.93 9.79
N LEU A 37 -28.64 30.26 9.96
CA LEU A 37 -29.57 30.93 10.84
C LEU A 37 -30.78 31.40 10.05
N VAL A 38 -31.97 31.25 10.64
CA VAL A 38 -33.20 31.80 10.13
C VAL A 38 -33.49 33.10 10.89
N ARG A 39 -33.76 34.20 10.16
CA ARG A 39 -34.02 35.50 10.74
C ARG A 39 -35.42 35.97 10.32
N ASN A 40 -36.07 36.76 11.22
CA ASN A 40 -37.29 37.44 10.84
C ASN A 40 -37.01 38.73 10.02
N ASN A 41 -38.06 39.42 9.59
CA ASN A 41 -37.95 40.66 8.81
C ASN A 41 -37.22 41.78 9.53
N GLU A 42 -37.11 41.71 10.85
CA GLU A 42 -36.39 42.68 11.71
C GLU A 42 -34.91 42.29 11.89
N GLY A 43 -34.45 41.16 11.31
CA GLY A 43 -33.09 40.65 11.41
C GLY A 43 -32.80 39.81 12.66
N ASN A 44 -33.78 39.59 13.54
CA ASN A 44 -33.63 38.80 14.76
C ASN A 44 -33.57 37.29 14.38
N VAL A 45 -32.68 36.56 15.06
CA VAL A 45 -32.57 35.10 14.87
C VAL A 45 -33.77 34.43 15.50
N ILE A 46 -34.59 33.78 14.69
CA ILE A 46 -35.79 33.03 15.10
C ILE A 46 -35.59 31.52 15.07
N GLY A 47 -34.49 31.05 14.49
CA GLY A 47 -34.19 29.62 14.44
C GLY A 47 -32.91 29.30 13.68
N GLY A 48 -32.65 28.04 13.54
CA GLY A 48 -31.55 27.53 12.71
C GLY A 48 -32.04 26.41 11.82
N VAL A 49 -31.45 26.32 10.63
CA VAL A 49 -31.67 25.21 9.68
C VAL A 49 -30.41 24.40 9.59
N GLU A 50 -30.57 23.09 9.57
CA GLU A 50 -29.50 22.13 9.37
C GLU A 50 -29.89 21.18 8.24
N THR A 51 -29.04 21.09 7.23
CA THR A 51 -29.18 20.13 6.16
C THR A 51 -28.04 19.13 6.22
N PHE A 52 -28.32 17.89 5.93
CA PHE A 52 -27.30 16.85 5.91
C PHE A 52 -27.44 16.00 4.65
N ARG A 53 -26.29 15.57 4.16
CA ARG A 53 -26.18 14.65 3.02
C ARG A 53 -25.48 13.39 3.48
N ASP A 54 -26.07 12.25 3.22
CA ASP A 54 -25.43 10.94 3.44
C ASP A 54 -24.24 10.78 2.47
N LEU A 55 -23.09 10.44 3.01
CA LEU A 55 -21.85 10.21 2.25
C LEU A 55 -21.55 8.71 2.09
N SER A 56 -22.42 7.81 2.55
CA SER A 56 -22.16 6.37 2.55
C SER A 56 -21.93 5.83 1.15
N GLU A 57 -22.78 6.17 0.20
CA GLU A 57 -22.67 5.73 -1.19
C GLU A 57 -21.42 6.33 -1.86
N LEU A 58 -21.16 7.63 -1.66
CA LEU A 58 -19.97 8.28 -2.18
C LEU A 58 -18.68 7.64 -1.64
N ASN A 59 -18.64 7.32 -0.35
CA ASN A 59 -17.50 6.66 0.25
C ASN A 59 -17.35 5.21 -0.21
N LYS A 60 -18.46 4.50 -0.47
CA LYS A 60 -18.44 3.16 -1.07
C LYS A 60 -17.84 3.21 -2.47
N LEU A 61 -18.32 4.11 -3.33
CA LEU A 61 -17.78 4.29 -4.68
C LEU A 61 -16.29 4.69 -4.66
N ARG A 62 -15.90 5.58 -3.76
CA ARG A 62 -14.48 5.96 -3.58
C ARG A 62 -13.62 4.76 -3.19
N ARG A 63 -14.10 3.90 -2.28
CA ARG A 63 -13.39 2.67 -1.88
C ARG A 63 -13.30 1.67 -3.04
N GLU A 64 -14.34 1.52 -3.84
CA GLU A 64 -14.35 0.65 -5.02
C GLU A 64 -13.36 1.15 -6.08
N ILE A 65 -13.32 2.45 -6.34
CA ILE A 65 -12.36 3.08 -7.24
C ILE A 65 -10.94 2.92 -6.70
N SER A 66 -10.72 3.15 -5.40
CA SER A 66 -9.42 2.96 -4.77
C SER A 66 -8.93 1.52 -4.89
N LYS A 67 -9.80 0.53 -4.64
CA LYS A 67 -9.48 -0.89 -4.81
C LYS A 67 -9.12 -1.26 -6.25
N LYS A 68 -9.77 -0.63 -7.24
CA LYS A 68 -9.42 -0.83 -8.67
C LYS A 68 -8.07 -0.23 -9.05
N HIS A 69 -7.57 0.76 -8.30
CA HIS A 69 -6.33 1.47 -8.60
C HIS A 69 -5.20 1.11 -7.62
N SER A 70 -5.41 0.14 -6.75
CA SER A 70 -4.40 -0.31 -5.78
C SER A 70 -4.28 -1.83 -5.78
N LEU A 71 -3.06 -2.29 -5.69
CA LEU A 71 -2.72 -3.68 -5.40
C LEU A 71 -1.79 -3.63 -4.19
N GLU A 72 -2.30 -4.09 -3.03
CA GLU A 72 -1.61 -3.94 -1.75
C GLU A 72 -1.15 -2.48 -1.50
N ASP A 73 0.17 -2.26 -1.37
CA ASP A 73 0.77 -0.94 -1.15
C ASP A 73 1.03 -0.16 -2.45
N ILE A 74 0.74 -0.75 -3.62
CA ILE A 74 0.94 -0.12 -4.91
C ILE A 74 -0.33 0.59 -5.34
N VAL A 75 -0.31 1.92 -5.40
CA VAL A 75 -1.42 2.76 -5.89
C VAL A 75 -1.02 3.40 -7.20
N SER A 76 -1.79 3.17 -8.27
CA SER A 76 -1.53 3.78 -9.56
C SER A 76 -2.81 4.08 -10.34
N LYS A 77 -2.79 5.18 -11.10
CA LYS A 77 -3.80 5.52 -12.12
C LYS A 77 -3.28 5.26 -13.54
N ASN A 78 -2.03 4.83 -13.68
CA ASN A 78 -1.43 4.54 -14.98
C ASN A 78 -2.00 3.24 -15.55
N HIS A 79 -2.51 3.29 -16.79
CA HIS A 79 -3.12 2.15 -17.47
C HIS A 79 -2.17 0.96 -17.65
N HIS A 80 -0.87 1.19 -17.83
CA HIS A 80 0.11 0.11 -17.91
C HIS A 80 0.24 -0.63 -16.58
N ILE A 81 0.31 0.11 -15.47
CA ILE A 81 0.38 -0.48 -14.13
C ILE A 81 -0.92 -1.23 -13.79
N LEU A 82 -2.08 -0.65 -14.13
CA LEU A 82 -3.38 -1.32 -13.92
C LEU A 82 -3.50 -2.63 -14.71
N ARG A 83 -2.91 -2.68 -15.93
CA ARG A 83 -2.82 -3.91 -16.71
C ARG A 83 -1.92 -4.95 -16.01
N LEU A 84 -0.77 -4.53 -15.46
CA LEU A 84 0.08 -5.41 -14.67
C LEU A 84 -0.67 -5.97 -13.45
N PHE A 85 -1.47 -5.18 -12.75
CA PHE A 85 -2.30 -5.68 -11.65
C PHE A 85 -3.26 -6.79 -12.09
N SER A 86 -3.81 -6.71 -13.31
CA SER A 86 -4.76 -7.73 -13.80
C SER A 86 -4.11 -9.07 -14.11
N ILE A 87 -2.84 -9.11 -14.48
CA ILE A 87 -2.11 -10.35 -14.79
C ILE A 87 -1.33 -10.91 -13.61
N LEU A 88 -1.08 -10.08 -12.58
CA LEU A 88 -0.24 -10.44 -11.43
C LEU A 88 -0.71 -11.73 -10.72
N PRO A 89 -2.01 -11.98 -10.47
CA PRO A 89 -2.46 -13.23 -9.87
C PRO A 89 -2.06 -14.48 -10.67
N GLN A 90 -2.14 -14.42 -12.00
CA GLN A 90 -1.75 -15.52 -12.87
C GLN A 90 -0.23 -15.76 -12.82
N VAL A 91 0.56 -14.69 -12.82
CA VAL A 91 2.02 -14.76 -12.66
C VAL A 91 2.38 -15.33 -11.30
N ALA A 92 1.72 -14.88 -10.23
CA ALA A 92 1.97 -15.32 -8.87
C ALA A 92 1.65 -16.81 -8.64
N ASP A 93 0.63 -17.33 -9.31
CA ASP A 93 0.24 -18.76 -9.23
C ASP A 93 1.22 -19.66 -9.99
N SER A 94 2.02 -19.11 -10.90
CA SER A 94 3.01 -19.86 -11.64
C SER A 94 4.28 -20.11 -10.83
N HIS A 95 5.04 -21.18 -11.19
CA HIS A 95 6.38 -21.44 -10.63
C HIS A 95 7.51 -20.82 -11.46
N SER A 96 7.16 -19.97 -12.43
CA SER A 96 8.13 -19.38 -13.35
C SER A 96 8.96 -18.28 -12.70
N THR A 97 10.20 -18.14 -13.14
CA THR A 97 11.02 -16.96 -12.81
C THR A 97 10.42 -15.72 -13.46
N VAL A 98 10.34 -14.63 -12.71
CA VAL A 98 9.78 -13.37 -13.17
C VAL A 98 10.89 -12.33 -13.26
N LEU A 99 11.04 -11.68 -14.41
CA LEU A 99 11.89 -10.52 -14.59
C LEU A 99 11.04 -9.24 -14.45
N ILE A 100 11.46 -8.34 -13.57
CA ILE A 100 10.80 -7.03 -13.35
C ILE A 100 11.76 -5.95 -13.85
N GLU A 101 11.40 -5.31 -14.95
CA GLU A 101 12.20 -4.23 -15.55
C GLU A 101 11.60 -2.86 -15.21
N GLY A 102 12.48 -1.90 -14.97
CA GLY A 102 12.09 -0.51 -14.70
C GLY A 102 13.24 0.32 -14.15
N ALA A 103 13.15 1.64 -14.28
CA ALA A 103 14.15 2.57 -13.74
C ALA A 103 14.30 2.40 -12.20
N SER A 104 15.42 2.88 -11.65
CA SER A 104 15.58 2.88 -10.19
C SER A 104 14.48 3.71 -9.52
N GLY A 105 14.02 3.27 -8.35
CA GLY A 105 12.96 3.96 -7.60
C GLY A 105 11.53 3.79 -8.13
N THR A 106 11.28 3.00 -9.17
CA THR A 106 9.93 2.79 -9.73
C THR A 106 9.07 1.80 -8.93
N GLY A 107 9.59 1.23 -7.84
CA GLY A 107 8.85 0.32 -6.97
C GLY A 107 8.92 -1.15 -7.39
N LYS A 108 9.98 -1.59 -8.07
CA LYS A 108 10.18 -3.00 -8.47
C LYS A 108 10.03 -3.98 -7.31
N GLU A 109 10.56 -3.64 -6.12
CA GLU A 109 10.44 -4.47 -4.92
C GLU A 109 8.96 -4.62 -4.47
N LEU A 110 8.16 -3.55 -4.58
CA LEU A 110 6.73 -3.62 -4.24
C LEU A 110 6.00 -4.61 -5.15
N PHE A 111 6.32 -4.64 -6.44
CA PHE A 111 5.78 -5.63 -7.37
C PHE A 111 6.24 -7.05 -7.03
N ALA A 112 7.52 -7.24 -6.67
CA ALA A 112 8.03 -8.54 -6.25
C ALA A 112 7.30 -9.06 -4.99
N ARG A 113 7.08 -8.18 -3.99
CA ARG A 113 6.31 -8.51 -2.78
C ARG A 113 4.85 -8.83 -3.11
N ALA A 114 4.22 -8.06 -3.99
CA ALA A 114 2.84 -8.32 -4.41
C ALA A 114 2.71 -9.68 -5.13
N ILE A 115 3.68 -10.07 -5.98
CA ILE A 115 3.73 -11.40 -6.59
C ILE A 115 3.83 -12.48 -5.51
N HIS A 116 4.74 -12.33 -4.54
CA HIS A 116 4.90 -13.27 -3.44
C HIS A 116 3.61 -13.43 -2.62
N ASN A 117 3.01 -12.32 -2.20
CA ASN A 117 1.81 -12.31 -1.35
C ASN A 117 0.57 -12.90 -2.03
N HIS A 118 0.52 -12.88 -3.38
CA HIS A 118 -0.54 -13.51 -4.16
C HIS A 118 -0.21 -14.95 -4.58
N SER A 119 0.99 -15.45 -4.26
CA SER A 119 1.43 -16.80 -4.63
C SER A 119 0.98 -17.86 -3.62
N PRO A 120 1.00 -19.16 -4.00
CA PRO A 120 0.79 -20.26 -3.05
C PRO A 120 1.80 -20.30 -1.89
N ARG A 121 2.95 -19.62 -2.04
CA ARG A 121 4.04 -19.56 -1.06
C ARG A 121 4.06 -18.28 -0.21
N ARG A 122 2.96 -17.53 -0.15
CA ARG A 122 2.83 -16.26 0.59
C ARG A 122 3.15 -16.34 2.09
N GLU A 123 3.00 -17.53 2.69
CA GLU A 123 3.32 -17.78 4.11
C GLU A 123 4.80 -18.21 4.31
N ALA A 124 5.53 -18.46 3.22
CA ALA A 124 6.94 -18.82 3.24
C ALA A 124 7.84 -17.56 3.19
N PRO A 125 9.17 -17.70 3.40
CA PRO A 125 10.05 -16.54 3.43
C PRO A 125 10.09 -15.75 2.12
N PHE A 126 10.08 -14.42 2.22
CA PHE A 126 10.47 -13.49 1.14
C PHE A 126 11.82 -12.89 1.46
N VAL A 127 12.84 -13.25 0.70
CA VAL A 127 14.23 -12.80 0.90
C VAL A 127 14.63 -11.84 -0.22
N ALA A 128 14.83 -10.56 0.10
CA ALA A 128 15.32 -9.57 -0.84
C ALA A 128 16.85 -9.41 -0.70
N VAL A 129 17.55 -9.32 -1.83
CA VAL A 129 18.99 -9.08 -1.92
C VAL A 129 19.22 -7.99 -2.96
N ASN A 130 19.90 -6.90 -2.57
CA ASN A 130 20.36 -5.91 -3.53
C ASN A 130 21.77 -6.33 -4.01
N CYS A 131 21.85 -6.70 -5.29
CA CYS A 131 23.07 -7.21 -5.90
C CYS A 131 24.07 -6.09 -6.27
N GLY A 132 23.60 -4.86 -6.49
CA GLY A 132 24.47 -3.72 -6.79
C GLY A 132 25.11 -3.09 -5.56
N ALA A 133 24.63 -3.41 -4.35
CA ALA A 133 25.11 -2.78 -3.11
C ALA A 133 26.37 -3.42 -2.53
N LEU A 134 26.78 -4.60 -3.00
CA LEU A 134 27.88 -5.38 -2.43
C LEU A 134 28.98 -5.67 -3.47
N PRO A 135 30.27 -5.68 -3.06
CA PRO A 135 31.34 -6.22 -3.90
C PRO A 135 31.10 -7.70 -4.25
N ASP A 136 31.57 -8.15 -5.42
CA ASP A 136 31.36 -9.51 -5.93
C ASP A 136 31.73 -10.61 -4.94
N THR A 137 32.86 -10.48 -4.25
CA THR A 137 33.32 -11.46 -3.26
C THR A 137 32.38 -11.59 -2.05
N LEU A 138 31.68 -10.50 -1.70
CA LEU A 138 30.70 -10.51 -0.61
C LEU A 138 29.34 -11.00 -1.09
N ILE A 139 28.93 -10.66 -2.31
CA ILE A 139 27.63 -11.09 -2.83
C ILE A 139 27.59 -12.61 -3.02
N GLU A 140 28.70 -13.25 -3.47
CA GLU A 140 28.80 -14.71 -3.57
C GLU A 140 28.55 -15.37 -2.20
N SER A 141 29.26 -14.89 -1.16
CA SER A 141 29.12 -15.39 0.20
C SER A 141 27.75 -15.10 0.83
N GLU A 142 27.09 -14.00 0.44
CA GLU A 142 25.72 -13.72 0.86
C GLU A 142 24.72 -14.62 0.16
N LEU A 143 24.82 -14.81 -1.16
CA LEU A 143 23.86 -15.59 -1.93
C LEU A 143 23.93 -17.08 -1.59
N PHE A 144 25.14 -17.65 -1.56
CA PHE A 144 25.35 -19.11 -1.43
C PHE A 144 25.77 -19.53 0.00
N GLY A 145 26.23 -18.58 0.82
CA GLY A 145 26.75 -18.87 2.15
C GLY A 145 28.16 -19.47 2.12
N TYR A 146 28.67 -19.88 3.27
CA TYR A 146 29.97 -20.54 3.41
C TYR A 146 30.01 -21.44 4.63
N GLN A 147 30.94 -22.40 4.58
CA GLN A 147 31.27 -23.27 5.72
C GLN A 147 32.41 -22.66 6.54
N ALA A 148 32.47 -23.03 7.82
CA ALA A 148 33.61 -22.67 8.66
C ALA A 148 34.91 -23.18 8.03
N GLY A 149 35.92 -22.28 7.99
CA GLY A 149 37.22 -22.57 7.38
C GLY A 149 37.32 -22.28 5.87
N ALA A 150 36.26 -21.81 5.21
CA ALA A 150 36.31 -21.47 3.78
C ALA A 150 37.30 -20.34 3.44
N PHE A 151 37.54 -19.42 4.38
CA PHE A 151 38.55 -18.35 4.32
C PHE A 151 38.99 -17.96 5.75
N THR A 152 40.01 -17.15 5.86
CA THR A 152 40.72 -16.84 7.14
C THR A 152 39.80 -16.42 8.28
N ASP A 153 38.74 -15.68 7.99
CA ASP A 153 37.77 -15.19 9.00
C ASP A 153 36.46 -16.00 9.09
N ALA A 154 36.36 -17.09 8.34
CA ALA A 154 35.16 -17.95 8.36
C ALA A 154 35.13 -18.84 9.62
N LYS A 155 34.84 -18.25 10.77
CA LYS A 155 34.81 -18.96 12.08
C LYS A 155 33.58 -19.82 12.29
N ARG A 156 32.48 -19.61 11.53
CA ARG A 156 31.20 -20.33 11.64
C ARG A 156 30.60 -20.54 10.27
N ASN A 157 29.74 -21.54 10.15
CA ASN A 157 28.90 -21.70 8.95
C ASN A 157 27.92 -20.53 8.83
N LYS A 158 27.74 -20.03 7.62
CA LYS A 158 26.73 -19.02 7.31
C LYS A 158 25.84 -19.54 6.18
N PRO A 159 24.51 -19.72 6.42
CA PRO A 159 23.59 -20.08 5.36
C PRO A 159 23.47 -18.93 4.34
N GLY A 160 23.40 -19.28 3.06
CA GLY A 160 23.19 -18.32 2.01
C GLY A 160 21.72 -17.87 1.88
N ARG A 161 21.50 -16.77 1.17
CA ARG A 161 20.17 -16.22 0.94
C ARG A 161 19.24 -17.18 0.19
N PHE A 162 19.79 -17.98 -0.73
CA PHE A 162 19.05 -19.06 -1.39
C PHE A 162 18.53 -20.11 -0.39
N SER A 163 19.36 -20.52 0.54
CA SER A 163 18.95 -21.47 1.60
C SER A 163 17.89 -20.85 2.53
N LEU A 164 18.00 -19.55 2.83
CA LEU A 164 17.00 -18.84 3.67
C LEU A 164 15.68 -18.62 2.93
N ALA A 165 15.68 -18.60 1.61
CA ALA A 165 14.49 -18.45 0.77
C ALA A 165 13.87 -19.80 0.40
N GLN A 166 14.34 -20.92 0.98
CA GLN A 166 13.84 -22.25 0.68
C GLN A 166 12.32 -22.32 0.82
N ASP A 167 11.65 -22.91 -0.17
CA ASP A 167 10.18 -23.00 -0.30
C ASP A 167 9.46 -21.64 -0.42
N GLY A 168 10.20 -20.53 -0.38
CA GLY A 168 9.71 -19.16 -0.46
C GLY A 168 10.01 -18.46 -1.78
N THR A 169 10.38 -17.20 -1.69
CA THR A 169 10.73 -16.36 -2.84
C THR A 169 12.03 -15.60 -2.55
N ILE A 170 12.96 -15.64 -3.48
CA ILE A 170 14.11 -14.75 -3.49
C ILE A 170 13.89 -13.64 -4.52
N PHE A 171 14.13 -12.40 -4.12
CA PHE A 171 14.12 -11.24 -5.01
C PHE A 171 15.54 -10.68 -5.11
N LEU A 172 16.08 -10.72 -6.32
CA LEU A 172 17.42 -10.19 -6.64
C LEU A 172 17.23 -8.82 -7.29
N ASP A 173 17.44 -7.76 -6.53
CA ASP A 173 17.36 -6.40 -7.06
C ASP A 173 18.70 -6.02 -7.71
N GLU A 174 18.65 -5.20 -8.74
CA GLU A 174 19.81 -4.73 -9.50
C GLU A 174 20.70 -5.88 -10.02
N ILE A 175 20.06 -6.98 -10.42
CA ILE A 175 20.77 -8.18 -10.91
C ILE A 175 21.64 -7.91 -12.15
N GLY A 176 21.33 -6.85 -12.92
CA GLY A 176 22.13 -6.42 -14.06
C GLY A 176 23.46 -5.77 -13.70
N ASP A 177 23.64 -5.37 -12.44
CA ASP A 177 24.84 -4.67 -11.97
C ASP A 177 25.94 -5.63 -11.47
N ILE A 178 25.66 -6.93 -11.38
CA ILE A 178 26.67 -7.94 -11.06
C ILE A 178 27.67 -8.08 -12.21
N SER A 179 28.94 -8.29 -11.87
CA SER A 179 30.00 -8.44 -12.86
C SER A 179 29.81 -9.68 -13.75
N PRO A 180 30.36 -9.67 -14.98
CA PRO A 180 30.32 -10.85 -15.85
C PRO A 180 30.96 -12.11 -15.23
N ALA A 181 31.90 -11.92 -14.29
CA ALA A 181 32.52 -13.03 -13.58
C ALA A 181 31.56 -13.70 -12.57
N MET A 182 30.58 -12.96 -12.05
CA MET A 182 29.55 -13.47 -11.14
C MET A 182 28.32 -14.05 -11.86
N GLN A 183 28.08 -13.68 -13.12
CA GLN A 183 27.01 -14.24 -13.96
C GLN A 183 27.30 -15.66 -14.39
#